data_cb8e0c51327b12578a235005b11faf98
#
_entry.id   cb8e0c51327b12578a235005b11faf98
#
_cell.length_a   1.000
_cell.length_b   1.000
_cell.length_c   1.000
_cell.angle_alpha   90.00
_cell.angle_beta   90.00
_cell.angle_gamma   90.00
#
_symmetry.space_group_name_H-M   'P 1'
#
loop_
_entity.id
_entity.type
_entity.pdbx_description
1 polymer ?
#
loop_
_entity_poly.entity_id
_entity_poly.type
_entity_poly.pdbx_seq_one_letter_code
_entity_poly.pdbx_strand_id
1 'polypeptide(L)'
;MPATACASRAPLTHAGAATPDDTPRRAGSLGAGTVRRLANGVQIARLVPTVPARALVRHTHDEAHLVLLLRGRYLTSATGGPPECTPGTLIYTPPATTHRDRFHDLDGEFMTVALPSTMEGVLKRGLDQGAVRAGRRAQAFAHGLAHACTDWRGDDGLLAEPLFDELLDAVANPAPACRGWPAWLARAEAWLHDHHDTPADTLSLAQACDVHPVHLARVFRRRHGCTPTEYSRRLRIARAAGMLRQGRATVATIATDCGFADQAHFHRLFVRAYRMPPTAFRSTL
;
A
#
# COMPACT_ATOMS: atom_id res chain seq x y z
N MET A 1 16.61 12.22 71.23
CA MET A 1 17.03 12.88 70.04
C MET A 1 16.84 11.97 68.85
N PRO A 2 15.80 12.11 68.04
CA PRO A 2 16.01 11.84 66.63
C PRO A 2 15.46 12.98 65.76
N ALA A 3 16.18 13.23 64.67
CA ALA A 3 15.90 14.30 63.69
C ALA A 3 14.78 13.91 62.73
N THR A 4 13.90 14.87 62.57
CA THR A 4 12.73 14.79 61.66
C THR A 4 13.18 15.02 60.22
N ALA A 5 12.94 14.04 59.31
CA ALA A 5 13.17 14.18 57.90
C ALA A 5 11.99 14.95 57.25
N CYS A 6 12.33 16.06 56.62
CA CYS A 6 11.41 16.91 55.82
C CYS A 6 11.16 16.26 54.46
N ALA A 7 9.93 15.83 54.18
CA ALA A 7 9.51 15.33 52.87
C ALA A 7 9.26 16.50 51.94
N SER A 8 10.10 16.65 50.92
CA SER A 8 9.95 17.58 49.81
C SER A 8 8.83 17.10 48.89
N ARG A 9 7.77 17.88 48.77
CA ARG A 9 6.70 17.72 47.78
C ARG A 9 7.24 18.18 46.42
N ALA A 10 7.28 17.30 45.45
CA ALA A 10 7.47 17.63 44.04
C ALA A 10 6.22 18.33 43.49
N PRO A 11 6.37 19.33 42.62
CA PRO A 11 5.22 20.00 41.99
C PRO A 11 4.61 19.11 40.90
N LEU A 12 3.26 19.07 40.93
CA LEU A 12 2.43 18.50 39.86
C LEU A 12 2.60 19.36 38.61
N THR A 13 3.33 18.83 37.64
CA THR A 13 3.37 19.42 36.30
C THR A 13 2.07 19.16 35.58
N HIS A 14 1.38 20.23 35.20
CA HIS A 14 0.22 20.22 34.33
C HIS A 14 0.54 19.46 33.03
N ALA A 15 -0.32 18.50 32.71
CA ALA A 15 -0.35 17.89 31.38
C ALA A 15 -0.69 18.97 30.35
N GLY A 16 0.32 19.42 29.63
CA GLY A 16 0.14 20.28 28.47
C GLY A 16 -0.57 19.50 27.36
N ALA A 17 -1.55 20.15 26.75
CA ALA A 17 -2.22 19.68 25.56
C ALA A 17 -1.17 19.29 24.50
N ALA A 18 -1.20 18.07 24.01
CA ALA A 18 -0.31 17.59 22.96
C ALA A 18 -0.58 18.38 21.67
N THR A 19 0.36 19.22 21.28
CA THR A 19 0.42 19.78 19.94
C THR A 19 0.62 18.65 18.93
N PRO A 20 -0.01 18.68 17.75
CA PRO A 20 0.24 17.67 16.73
C PRO A 20 1.73 17.70 16.37
N ASP A 21 2.42 16.58 16.63
CA ASP A 21 3.83 16.40 16.36
C ASP A 21 4.03 16.19 14.85
N ASP A 22 4.30 17.25 14.14
CA ASP A 22 4.55 17.28 12.68
C ASP A 22 6.00 16.90 12.32
N THR A 23 6.77 16.41 13.29
CA THR A 23 8.17 16.05 13.06
C THR A 23 8.28 14.73 12.29
N PRO A 24 9.09 14.66 11.22
CA PRO A 24 9.39 13.39 10.56
C PRO A 24 10.18 12.50 11.53
N ARG A 25 9.51 11.47 12.06
CA ARG A 25 10.15 10.53 12.98
C ARG A 25 11.06 9.58 12.23
N ARG A 26 12.34 9.64 12.50
CA ARG A 26 13.26 8.51 12.36
C ARG A 26 12.98 7.53 13.51
N ALA A 27 11.96 6.74 13.38
CA ALA A 27 11.84 5.56 14.23
C ALA A 27 12.59 4.40 13.58
N GLY A 28 12.99 3.37 14.31
CA GLY A 28 13.50 2.11 13.77
C GLY A 28 12.49 1.40 12.83
N SER A 29 11.61 2.16 12.23
CA SER A 29 10.57 1.83 11.28
C SER A 29 11.14 1.75 9.88
N LEU A 30 10.50 0.95 9.04
CA LEU A 30 10.81 0.69 7.63
C LEU A 30 10.85 1.94 6.74
N GLY A 31 10.49 3.14 7.25
CA GLY A 31 10.40 4.34 6.44
C GLY A 31 10.34 5.66 7.23
N ALA A 32 10.42 6.76 6.51
CA ALA A 32 10.20 8.12 7.00
C ALA A 32 8.96 8.72 6.34
N GLY A 33 8.24 9.58 7.05
CA GLY A 33 7.06 10.25 6.52
C GLY A 33 6.19 10.88 7.59
N THR A 34 4.92 11.09 7.27
CA THR A 34 3.96 11.77 8.13
C THR A 34 3.26 10.76 9.04
N VAL A 35 3.16 11.09 10.32
CA VAL A 35 2.43 10.31 11.31
C VAL A 35 1.28 11.16 11.85
N ARG A 36 0.09 10.56 11.95
CA ARG A 36 -1.11 11.17 12.53
C ARG A 36 -1.64 10.26 13.64
N ARG A 37 -2.27 10.85 14.63
CA ARG A 37 -2.89 10.12 15.73
C ARG A 37 -4.36 10.50 15.84
N LEU A 38 -5.23 9.51 15.86
CA LEU A 38 -6.65 9.68 16.15
C LEU A 38 -6.90 9.84 17.64
N ALA A 39 -8.06 10.35 18.02
CA ALA A 39 -8.45 10.55 19.43
C ALA A 39 -8.47 9.24 20.24
N ASN A 40 -8.79 8.12 19.59
CA ASN A 40 -8.78 6.76 20.17
C ASN A 40 -7.37 6.13 20.31
N GLY A 41 -6.30 6.89 20.01
CA GLY A 41 -4.92 6.44 20.15
C GLY A 41 -4.34 5.72 18.94
N VAL A 42 -5.14 5.43 17.92
CA VAL A 42 -4.68 4.82 16.66
C VAL A 42 -3.66 5.73 15.98
N GLN A 43 -2.56 5.15 15.53
CA GLN A 43 -1.55 5.86 14.75
C GLN A 43 -1.65 5.47 13.28
N ILE A 44 -1.71 6.49 12.43
CA ILE A 44 -1.70 6.32 10.97
C ILE A 44 -0.44 7.00 10.46
N ALA A 45 0.37 6.27 9.70
CA ALA A 45 1.59 6.81 9.12
C ALA A 45 1.63 6.54 7.62
N ARG A 46 1.95 7.56 6.85
CA ARG A 46 2.26 7.45 5.42
C ARG A 46 3.77 7.60 5.25
N LEU A 47 4.40 6.54 4.75
CA LEU A 47 5.85 6.37 4.83
C LEU A 47 6.44 6.05 3.46
N VAL A 48 7.69 6.48 3.26
CA VAL A 48 8.55 6.01 2.18
C VAL A 48 9.70 5.19 2.79
N PRO A 49 10.12 4.07 2.17
CA PRO A 49 11.21 3.25 2.69
C PRO A 49 12.51 4.04 2.79
N THR A 50 13.21 3.91 3.91
CA THR A 50 14.53 4.57 4.11
C THR A 50 15.64 3.57 4.32
N VAL A 51 15.30 2.29 4.53
CA VAL A 51 16.27 1.24 4.84
C VAL A 51 16.35 0.27 3.68
N PRO A 52 17.57 0.01 3.12
CA PRO A 52 17.75 -0.99 2.08
C PRO A 52 17.30 -2.37 2.54
N ALA A 53 16.74 -3.17 1.64
CA ALA A 53 16.18 -4.49 1.92
C ALA A 53 17.16 -5.43 2.67
N ARG A 54 18.46 -5.31 2.41
CA ARG A 54 19.53 -6.10 3.05
C ARG A 54 19.78 -5.73 4.51
N ALA A 55 19.37 -4.54 4.95
CA ALA A 55 19.62 -4.03 6.30
C ALA A 55 18.45 -4.26 7.26
N LEU A 56 17.33 -4.83 6.77
CA LEU A 56 16.16 -5.07 7.60
C LEU A 56 16.37 -6.32 8.47
N VAL A 57 16.18 -6.17 9.77
CA VAL A 57 16.25 -7.25 10.75
C VAL A 57 14.85 -7.81 10.98
N ARG A 58 14.76 -9.11 11.31
CA ARG A 58 13.51 -9.69 11.83
C ARG A 58 13.13 -8.97 13.11
N HIS A 59 11.87 -8.59 13.23
CA HIS A 59 11.34 -7.90 14.41
C HIS A 59 9.92 -8.36 14.71
N THR A 60 9.48 -8.08 15.91
CA THR A 60 8.14 -8.41 16.41
C THR A 60 7.48 -7.13 16.87
N HIS A 61 6.22 -6.93 16.53
CA HIS A 61 5.41 -5.84 17.05
C HIS A 61 4.53 -6.34 18.18
N ASP A 62 4.47 -5.58 19.27
CA ASP A 62 3.58 -5.88 20.39
C ASP A 62 2.13 -5.53 20.07
N GLU A 63 1.91 -4.60 19.15
CA GLU A 63 0.60 -4.13 18.71
C GLU A 63 0.25 -4.69 17.31
N ALA A 64 -1.06 -4.89 17.10
CA ALA A 64 -1.58 -5.20 15.77
C ALA A 64 -1.38 -4.03 14.81
N HIS A 65 -1.10 -4.30 13.54
CA HIS A 65 -1.02 -3.24 12.56
C HIS A 65 -1.54 -3.67 11.18
N LEU A 66 -1.96 -2.67 10.42
CA LEU A 66 -2.31 -2.79 9.02
C LEU A 66 -1.23 -2.13 8.17
N VAL A 67 -0.90 -2.72 7.03
CA VAL A 67 0.01 -2.14 6.02
C VAL A 67 -0.71 -2.10 4.68
N LEU A 68 -0.92 -0.90 4.15
CA LEU A 68 -1.40 -0.69 2.79
C LEU A 68 -0.25 -0.28 1.89
N LEU A 69 0.03 -1.05 0.85
CA LEU A 69 1.01 -0.67 -0.15
C LEU A 69 0.40 0.31 -1.14
N LEU A 70 0.96 1.52 -1.22
CA LEU A 70 0.53 2.59 -2.12
C LEU A 70 1.33 2.59 -3.42
N ARG A 71 2.64 2.30 -3.33
CA ARG A 71 3.56 2.24 -4.49
C ARG A 71 4.71 1.28 -4.23
N GLY A 72 5.28 0.71 -5.30
CA GLY A 72 6.41 -0.21 -5.23
C GLY A 72 6.02 -1.67 -5.07
N ARG A 73 6.97 -2.52 -4.70
CA ARG A 73 6.80 -3.95 -4.40
C ARG A 73 7.30 -4.23 -2.99
N TYR A 74 6.51 -4.95 -2.23
CA TYR A 74 6.77 -5.22 -0.83
C TYR A 74 6.73 -6.73 -0.59
N LEU A 75 7.71 -7.24 0.11
CA LEU A 75 7.86 -8.63 0.49
C LEU A 75 7.73 -8.74 2.00
N THR A 76 6.84 -9.61 2.47
CA THR A 76 6.69 -9.93 3.88
C THR A 76 7.00 -11.39 4.14
N SER A 77 7.64 -11.66 5.27
CA SER A 77 7.85 -13.03 5.76
C SER A 77 6.84 -13.43 6.84
N ALA A 78 5.84 -12.60 7.11
CA ALA A 78 4.81 -12.91 8.09
C ALA A 78 3.99 -14.13 7.63
N THR A 79 3.73 -15.06 8.54
CA THR A 79 2.96 -16.26 8.26
C THR A 79 1.55 -15.90 7.81
N GLY A 80 1.06 -16.53 6.73
CA GLY A 80 -0.27 -16.26 6.16
C GLY A 80 -0.35 -15.05 5.24
N GLY A 81 0.68 -14.19 5.19
CA GLY A 81 0.75 -13.07 4.25
C GLY A 81 1.08 -13.52 2.82
N PRO A 82 0.70 -12.73 1.81
CA PRO A 82 1.12 -13.00 0.44
C PRO A 82 2.65 -12.81 0.33
N PRO A 83 3.37 -13.68 -0.38
CA PRO A 83 4.83 -13.61 -0.48
C PRO A 83 5.31 -12.30 -1.14
N GLU A 84 4.54 -11.79 -2.07
CA GLU A 84 4.78 -10.51 -2.73
C GLU A 84 3.50 -9.67 -2.75
N CYS A 85 3.63 -8.43 -2.33
CA CYS A 85 2.55 -7.46 -2.27
C CYS A 85 2.73 -6.40 -3.35
N THR A 86 1.64 -6.06 -4.01
CA THR A 86 1.56 -5.02 -5.04
C THR A 86 0.69 -3.85 -4.55
N PRO A 87 0.74 -2.67 -5.19
CA PRO A 87 -0.09 -1.54 -4.82
C PRO A 87 -1.57 -1.92 -4.66
N GLY A 88 -2.21 -1.41 -3.61
CA GLY A 88 -3.56 -1.78 -3.20
C GLY A 88 -3.65 -3.05 -2.33
N THR A 89 -2.53 -3.71 -2.03
CA THR A 89 -2.53 -4.79 -1.04
C THR A 89 -2.57 -4.19 0.36
N LEU A 90 -3.55 -4.60 1.14
CA LEU A 90 -3.66 -4.33 2.58
C LEU A 90 -3.40 -5.63 3.33
N ILE A 91 -2.45 -5.60 4.27
CA ILE A 91 -2.07 -6.73 5.11
C ILE A 91 -2.41 -6.38 6.55
N TYR A 92 -3.08 -7.28 7.24
CA TYR A 92 -3.23 -7.24 8.69
C TYR A 92 -2.18 -8.13 9.32
N THR A 93 -1.45 -7.58 10.28
CA THR A 93 -0.45 -8.31 11.07
C THR A 93 -0.91 -8.32 12.52
N PRO A 94 -1.26 -9.48 13.10
CA PRO A 94 -1.64 -9.61 14.50
C PRO A 94 -0.50 -9.22 15.45
N PRO A 95 -0.82 -8.95 16.73
CA PRO A 95 0.20 -8.76 17.76
C PRO A 95 1.13 -9.97 17.85
N ALA A 96 2.34 -9.76 18.36
CA ALA A 96 3.37 -10.77 18.54
C ALA A 96 3.78 -11.53 17.26
N THR A 97 3.43 -11.03 16.08
CA THR A 97 3.87 -11.61 14.81
C THR A 97 5.31 -11.21 14.51
N THR A 98 6.20 -12.20 14.44
CA THR A 98 7.59 -11.98 14.04
C THR A 98 7.72 -12.04 12.53
N HIS A 99 8.17 -10.95 11.94
CA HIS A 99 8.33 -10.87 10.50
C HIS A 99 9.57 -10.08 10.07
N ARG A 100 9.87 -10.17 8.80
CA ARG A 100 10.87 -9.36 8.13
C ARG A 100 10.27 -8.82 6.86
N ASP A 101 10.06 -7.53 6.83
CA ASP A 101 9.47 -6.83 5.72
C ASP A 101 10.54 -6.11 4.93
N ARG A 102 10.37 -6.05 3.62
CA ARG A 102 11.29 -5.32 2.77
C ARG A 102 10.60 -4.79 1.53
N PHE A 103 10.98 -3.61 1.12
CA PHE A 103 10.70 -3.13 -0.22
C PHE A 103 11.73 -3.69 -1.19
N HIS A 104 11.30 -3.96 -2.40
CA HIS A 104 12.22 -4.37 -3.45
C HIS A 104 13.19 -3.23 -3.76
N ASP A 105 12.66 -2.00 -3.81
CA ASP A 105 13.39 -0.76 -4.07
C ASP A 105 12.98 0.31 -3.05
N LEU A 106 13.82 1.35 -2.86
CA LEU A 106 13.54 2.47 -1.95
C LEU A 106 12.48 3.46 -2.49
N ASP A 107 11.94 3.23 -3.67
CA ASP A 107 10.90 4.05 -4.30
C ASP A 107 9.47 3.64 -3.91
N GLY A 108 9.33 2.75 -2.96
CA GLY A 108 8.06 2.33 -2.40
C GLY A 108 7.35 3.45 -1.63
N GLU A 109 6.06 3.26 -1.41
CA GLU A 109 5.25 4.10 -0.54
C GLU A 109 4.17 3.25 0.11
N PHE A 110 3.96 3.42 1.41
CA PHE A 110 3.01 2.62 2.16
C PHE A 110 2.37 3.43 3.28
N MET A 111 1.19 3.00 3.68
CA MET A 111 0.52 3.47 4.87
C MET A 111 0.54 2.36 5.92
N THR A 112 0.81 2.71 7.16
CA THR A 112 0.63 1.82 8.30
C THR A 112 -0.44 2.37 9.23
N VAL A 113 -1.19 1.47 9.86
CA VAL A 113 -2.14 1.79 10.92
C VAL A 113 -1.77 0.92 12.12
N ALA A 114 -1.24 1.52 13.18
CA ALA A 114 -0.97 0.82 14.43
C ALA A 114 -2.19 0.91 15.34
N LEU A 115 -2.62 -0.24 15.85
CA LEU A 115 -3.82 -0.41 16.66
C LEU A 115 -3.42 -0.59 18.12
N PRO A 116 -3.82 0.30 19.03
CA PRO A 116 -3.51 0.15 20.44
C PRO A 116 -4.12 -1.16 21.00
N SER A 117 -3.48 -1.75 22.01
CA SER A 117 -3.89 -3.01 22.59
C SER A 117 -5.34 -3.05 23.09
N THR A 118 -5.90 -1.89 23.44
CA THR A 118 -7.32 -1.74 23.81
C THR A 118 -8.28 -2.12 22.67
N MET A 119 -7.83 -2.10 21.42
CA MET A 119 -8.62 -2.43 20.23
C MET A 119 -8.42 -3.87 19.71
N GLU A 120 -7.52 -4.64 20.29
CA GLU A 120 -7.23 -6.01 19.85
C GLU A 120 -8.45 -6.94 19.87
N GLY A 121 -9.36 -6.74 20.83
CA GLY A 121 -10.58 -7.54 20.94
C GLY A 121 -11.55 -7.40 19.76
N VAL A 122 -11.48 -6.30 19.03
CA VAL A 122 -12.35 -6.04 17.88
C VAL A 122 -11.96 -6.92 16.69
N LEU A 123 -10.68 -7.22 16.52
CA LEU A 123 -10.15 -7.96 15.38
C LEU A 123 -9.95 -9.46 15.62
N LYS A 124 -9.94 -9.89 16.87
CA LYS A 124 -9.70 -11.33 17.25
C LYS A 124 -10.72 -12.32 16.72
N ARG A 125 -11.89 -11.90 16.26
CA ARG A 125 -12.98 -12.82 15.85
C ARG A 125 -12.79 -13.49 14.48
N GLY A 126 -11.80 -13.12 13.70
CA GLY A 126 -11.60 -13.68 12.36
C GLY A 126 -10.18 -13.81 11.84
N LEU A 127 -9.18 -13.43 12.64
CA LEU A 127 -7.80 -13.22 12.16
C LEU A 127 -6.74 -13.90 13.04
N ASP A 128 -7.04 -15.07 13.62
CA ASP A 128 -6.17 -15.78 14.56
C ASP A 128 -4.87 -16.37 13.96
N GLN A 129 -4.66 -16.30 12.66
CA GLN A 129 -3.59 -17.07 12.02
C GLN A 129 -2.65 -16.21 11.15
N GLY A 130 -1.87 -15.35 11.79
CA GLY A 130 -0.82 -14.63 11.08
C GLY A 130 -1.34 -13.50 10.17
N ALA A 131 -0.46 -12.97 9.32
CA ALA A 131 -0.83 -11.89 8.41
C ALA A 131 -1.71 -12.40 7.26
N VAL A 132 -2.82 -11.71 7.00
CA VAL A 132 -3.77 -12.05 5.95
C VAL A 132 -3.92 -10.87 4.98
N ARG A 133 -4.17 -11.21 3.72
CA ARG A 133 -4.50 -10.20 2.72
C ARG A 133 -5.95 -9.75 2.91
N ALA A 134 -6.16 -8.49 3.21
CA ALA A 134 -7.48 -7.94 3.42
C ALA A 134 -8.31 -7.88 2.13
N GLY A 135 -9.63 -8.02 2.29
CA GLY A 135 -10.60 -7.98 1.21
C GLY A 135 -10.72 -6.59 0.57
N ARG A 136 -11.44 -6.50 -0.55
CA ARG A 136 -11.61 -5.27 -1.33
C ARG A 136 -12.25 -4.12 -0.57
N ARG A 137 -13.25 -4.42 0.28
CA ARG A 137 -13.93 -3.40 1.10
C ARG A 137 -12.92 -2.73 2.01
N ALA A 138 -12.12 -3.52 2.73
CA ALA A 138 -11.05 -3.01 3.59
C ALA A 138 -9.99 -2.23 2.80
N GLN A 139 -9.60 -2.72 1.62
CA GLN A 139 -8.67 -1.98 0.75
C GLN A 139 -9.23 -0.62 0.32
N ALA A 140 -10.53 -0.53 -0.02
CA ALA A 140 -11.16 0.72 -0.42
C ALA A 140 -11.14 1.77 0.71
N PHE A 141 -11.51 1.37 1.93
CA PHE A 141 -11.45 2.25 3.09
C PHE A 141 -10.03 2.65 3.48
N ALA A 142 -9.07 1.72 3.37
CA ALA A 142 -7.66 2.03 3.61
C ALA A 142 -7.10 3.04 2.60
N HIS A 143 -7.49 2.96 1.32
CA HIS A 143 -7.13 3.99 0.34
C HIS A 143 -7.79 5.34 0.64
N GLY A 144 -9.07 5.34 1.04
CA GLY A 144 -9.75 6.55 1.49
C GLY A 144 -9.04 7.20 2.68
N LEU A 145 -8.66 6.40 3.67
CA LEU A 145 -7.92 6.85 4.84
C LEU A 145 -6.53 7.40 4.48
N ALA A 146 -5.79 6.71 3.58
CA ALA A 146 -4.49 7.20 3.09
C ALA A 146 -4.62 8.54 2.36
N HIS A 147 -5.71 8.74 1.62
CA HIS A 147 -5.98 10.01 0.96
C HIS A 147 -6.32 11.12 1.97
N ALA A 148 -7.20 10.85 2.92
CA ALA A 148 -7.54 11.79 3.98
C ALA A 148 -6.31 12.23 4.80
N CYS A 149 -5.35 11.30 5.05
CA CYS A 149 -4.11 11.61 5.77
C CYS A 149 -3.10 12.44 4.96
N THR A 150 -3.27 12.58 3.65
CA THR A 150 -2.35 13.35 2.80
C THR A 150 -2.49 14.85 3.02
N ASP A 151 -3.72 15.32 3.11
CA ASP A 151 -4.07 16.76 3.20
C ASP A 151 -4.62 17.12 4.59
N TRP A 152 -4.16 16.43 5.63
CA TRP A 152 -4.64 16.62 6.99
C TRP A 152 -4.46 18.06 7.47
N ARG A 153 -5.54 18.81 7.53
CA ARG A 153 -5.59 20.20 8.02
C ARG A 153 -6.68 20.32 9.09
N GLY A 154 -6.32 20.76 10.29
CA GLY A 154 -7.29 21.06 11.34
C GLY A 154 -8.23 19.90 11.69
N ASP A 155 -9.52 20.02 11.36
CA ASP A 155 -10.57 19.05 11.69
C ASP A 155 -10.63 17.81 10.80
N ASP A 156 -9.63 17.53 9.97
CA ASP A 156 -9.61 16.35 9.09
C ASP A 156 -9.63 15.02 9.84
N GLY A 157 -9.37 15.02 11.14
CA GLY A 157 -9.65 13.91 12.05
C GLY A 157 -11.08 13.41 11.99
N LEU A 158 -12.04 14.31 11.74
CA LEU A 158 -13.47 13.99 11.61
C LEU A 158 -13.77 13.09 10.40
N LEU A 159 -12.97 13.17 9.34
CA LEU A 159 -13.11 12.30 8.16
C LEU A 159 -12.33 10.99 8.33
N ALA A 160 -11.22 11.01 9.05
CA ALA A 160 -10.37 9.85 9.22
C ALA A 160 -10.97 8.82 10.19
N GLU A 161 -11.66 9.23 11.24
CA GLU A 161 -12.27 8.33 12.22
C GLU A 161 -13.36 7.43 11.59
N PRO A 162 -14.36 7.93 10.87
CA PRO A 162 -15.34 7.06 10.19
C PRO A 162 -14.72 6.11 9.17
N LEU A 163 -13.72 6.58 8.41
CA LEU A 163 -13.01 5.72 7.44
C LEU A 163 -12.22 4.63 8.16
N PHE A 164 -11.66 4.93 9.32
CA PHE A 164 -10.96 3.97 10.13
C PHE A 164 -11.92 2.92 10.73
N ASP A 165 -13.06 3.33 11.26
CA ASP A 165 -14.09 2.44 11.80
C ASP A 165 -14.61 1.46 10.73
N GLU A 166 -14.91 1.97 9.53
CA GLU A 166 -15.31 1.16 8.38
C GLU A 166 -14.19 0.23 7.91
N LEU A 167 -12.91 0.65 8.00
CA LEU A 167 -11.77 -0.20 7.73
C LEU A 167 -11.69 -1.35 8.73
N LEU A 168 -11.83 -1.08 10.02
CA LEU A 168 -11.82 -2.09 11.06
C LEU A 168 -12.96 -3.10 10.88
N ASP A 169 -14.19 -2.62 10.63
CA ASP A 169 -15.33 -3.49 10.36
C ASP A 169 -15.07 -4.38 9.14
N ALA A 170 -14.54 -3.80 8.05
CA ALA A 170 -14.26 -4.55 6.83
C ALA A 170 -13.13 -5.58 6.98
N VAL A 171 -12.19 -5.37 7.92
CA VAL A 171 -11.13 -6.33 8.28
C VAL A 171 -11.67 -7.40 9.21
N ALA A 172 -12.46 -7.02 10.24
CA ALA A 172 -13.03 -7.94 11.22
C ALA A 172 -14.16 -8.81 10.61
N ASN A 173 -14.94 -8.25 9.70
CA ASN A 173 -16.05 -8.90 9.02
C ASN A 173 -15.78 -8.94 7.50
N PRO A 174 -14.81 -9.74 7.03
CA PRO A 174 -14.57 -9.86 5.61
C PRO A 174 -15.86 -10.35 4.95
N ALA A 175 -16.32 -9.62 3.92
CA ALA A 175 -17.46 -10.07 3.13
C ALA A 175 -17.20 -11.52 2.71
N PRO A 176 -18.20 -12.40 2.78
CA PRO A 176 -18.02 -13.80 2.43
C PRO A 176 -17.28 -13.84 1.08
N ALA A 177 -16.18 -14.58 1.05
CA ALA A 177 -15.35 -14.68 -0.15
C ALA A 177 -16.28 -14.98 -1.31
N CYS A 178 -16.51 -14.01 -2.18
CA CYS A 178 -17.21 -14.27 -3.43
C CYS A 178 -16.52 -15.50 -4.00
N ARG A 179 -17.29 -16.56 -4.27
CA ARG A 179 -16.80 -17.80 -4.90
C ARG A 179 -15.62 -17.43 -5.79
N GLY A 180 -14.47 -18.07 -5.54
CA GLY A 180 -13.17 -17.66 -6.07
C GLY A 180 -13.27 -17.18 -7.51
N TRP A 181 -12.49 -16.19 -7.84
CA TRP A 181 -12.48 -15.66 -9.22
C TRP A 181 -12.35 -16.81 -10.20
N PRO A 182 -13.03 -16.78 -11.33
CA PRO A 182 -12.93 -17.85 -12.32
C PRO A 182 -11.46 -18.13 -12.67
N ALA A 183 -11.07 -19.39 -12.78
CA ALA A 183 -9.70 -19.78 -13.05
C ALA A 183 -9.11 -19.12 -14.31
N TRP A 184 -9.95 -18.81 -15.31
CA TRP A 184 -9.54 -18.10 -16.51
C TRP A 184 -9.07 -16.65 -16.22
N LEU A 185 -9.47 -16.04 -15.09
CA LEU A 185 -9.03 -14.68 -14.76
C LEU A 185 -7.53 -14.63 -14.44
N ALA A 186 -7.02 -15.62 -13.73
CA ALA A 186 -5.58 -15.76 -13.50
C ALA A 186 -4.82 -15.95 -14.82
N ARG A 187 -5.39 -16.73 -15.77
CA ARG A 187 -4.82 -16.86 -17.12
C ARG A 187 -4.82 -15.54 -17.87
N ALA A 188 -5.90 -14.74 -17.75
CA ALA A 188 -5.96 -13.40 -18.35
C ALA A 188 -4.90 -12.45 -17.77
N GLU A 189 -4.69 -12.48 -16.46
CA GLU A 189 -3.65 -11.71 -15.80
C GLU A 189 -2.26 -12.12 -16.31
N ALA A 190 -1.95 -13.42 -16.32
CA ALA A 190 -0.69 -13.95 -16.82
C ALA A 190 -0.46 -13.57 -18.29
N TRP A 191 -1.47 -13.75 -19.14
CA TRP A 191 -1.40 -13.36 -20.55
C TRP A 191 -1.06 -11.88 -20.74
N LEU A 192 -1.67 -10.97 -19.95
CA LEU A 192 -1.38 -9.54 -20.01
C LEU A 192 0.04 -9.20 -19.54
N HIS A 193 0.58 -9.98 -18.61
CA HIS A 193 1.96 -9.85 -18.16
C HIS A 193 2.95 -10.34 -19.21
N ASP A 194 2.65 -11.44 -19.90
CA ASP A 194 3.52 -12.03 -20.91
C ASP A 194 3.53 -11.19 -22.20
N HIS A 195 2.38 -10.55 -22.54
CA HIS A 195 2.21 -9.70 -23.75
C HIS A 195 2.25 -8.21 -23.41
N HIS A 196 3.09 -7.83 -22.48
CA HIS A 196 3.16 -6.44 -22.00
C HIS A 196 3.84 -5.47 -22.99
N ASP A 197 4.48 -5.97 -24.02
CA ASP A 197 5.14 -5.21 -25.09
C ASP A 197 4.17 -4.81 -26.23
N THR A 198 2.99 -5.38 -26.27
CA THR A 198 1.97 -5.09 -27.28
C THR A 198 0.69 -4.52 -26.65
N PRO A 199 -0.07 -3.67 -27.37
CA PRO A 199 -1.39 -3.26 -26.92
C PRO A 199 -2.32 -4.46 -26.79
N ALA A 200 -2.83 -4.72 -25.58
CA ALA A 200 -3.78 -5.79 -25.37
C ALA A 200 -5.12 -5.46 -26.07
N ASP A 201 -5.51 -6.36 -26.96
CA ASP A 201 -6.87 -6.39 -27.48
C ASP A 201 -7.74 -7.30 -26.62
N THR A 202 -8.92 -6.81 -26.23
CA THR A 202 -9.84 -7.56 -25.37
C THR A 202 -10.36 -8.83 -26.06
N LEU A 203 -10.48 -8.83 -27.38
CA LEU A 203 -10.94 -9.99 -28.14
C LEU A 203 -9.90 -11.11 -28.10
N SER A 204 -8.64 -10.80 -28.41
CA SER A 204 -7.53 -11.75 -28.36
C SER A 204 -7.34 -12.34 -26.96
N LEU A 205 -7.43 -11.48 -25.93
CA LEU A 205 -7.37 -11.92 -24.54
C LEU A 205 -8.54 -12.86 -24.16
N ALA A 206 -9.73 -12.56 -24.65
CA ALA A 206 -10.93 -13.38 -24.40
C ALA A 206 -10.81 -14.75 -25.07
N GLN A 207 -10.29 -14.78 -26.30
CA GLN A 207 -9.99 -16.03 -27.01
C GLN A 207 -8.94 -16.86 -26.27
N ALA A 208 -7.83 -16.26 -25.83
CA ALA A 208 -6.78 -16.95 -25.08
C ALA A 208 -7.29 -17.52 -23.74
N CYS A 209 -8.35 -16.95 -23.20
CA CYS A 209 -8.96 -17.40 -21.94
C CYS A 209 -10.18 -18.31 -22.14
N ASP A 210 -10.60 -18.53 -23.37
CA ASP A 210 -11.82 -19.27 -23.72
C ASP A 210 -13.08 -18.72 -23.03
N VAL A 211 -13.29 -17.40 -23.14
CA VAL A 211 -14.44 -16.72 -22.56
C VAL A 211 -14.97 -15.63 -23.50
N HIS A 212 -16.25 -15.29 -23.34
CA HIS A 212 -16.86 -14.23 -24.11
C HIS A 212 -16.26 -12.86 -23.71
N PRO A 213 -15.88 -11.96 -24.66
CA PRO A 213 -15.20 -10.68 -24.40
C PRO A 213 -15.95 -9.77 -23.43
N VAL A 214 -17.28 -9.70 -23.53
CA VAL A 214 -18.13 -8.90 -22.63
C VAL A 214 -18.08 -9.44 -21.19
N HIS A 215 -18.08 -10.78 -21.03
CA HIS A 215 -17.97 -11.42 -19.74
C HIS A 215 -16.60 -11.18 -19.13
N LEU A 216 -15.53 -11.34 -19.93
CA LEU A 216 -14.17 -11.02 -19.51
C LEU A 216 -14.04 -9.57 -19.03
N ALA A 217 -14.45 -8.61 -19.85
CA ALA A 217 -14.35 -7.19 -19.53
C ALA A 217 -15.10 -6.83 -18.23
N ARG A 218 -16.29 -7.38 -18.01
CA ARG A 218 -17.10 -7.17 -16.82
C ARG A 218 -16.42 -7.75 -15.56
N VAL A 219 -15.96 -9.00 -15.63
CA VAL A 219 -15.32 -9.65 -14.48
C VAL A 219 -13.96 -9.03 -14.19
N PHE A 220 -13.18 -8.73 -15.23
CA PHE A 220 -11.88 -8.08 -15.12
C PHE A 220 -12.00 -6.69 -14.47
N ARG A 221 -12.95 -5.85 -14.93
CA ARG A 221 -13.23 -4.55 -14.32
C ARG A 221 -13.67 -4.69 -12.86
N ARG A 222 -14.49 -5.70 -12.56
CA ARG A 222 -14.92 -5.99 -11.18
C ARG A 222 -13.74 -6.40 -10.28
N ARG A 223 -12.71 -7.04 -10.85
CA ARG A 223 -11.49 -7.46 -10.13
C ARG A 223 -10.48 -6.35 -9.95
N HIS A 224 -10.20 -5.59 -11.02
CA HIS A 224 -9.08 -4.66 -11.11
C HIS A 224 -9.49 -3.18 -11.09
N GLY A 225 -10.81 -2.89 -11.12
CA GLY A 225 -11.32 -1.52 -11.19
C GLY A 225 -11.07 -0.83 -12.55
N CYS A 226 -10.51 -1.52 -13.53
CA CYS A 226 -10.17 -0.98 -14.84
C CYS A 226 -10.38 -2.03 -15.94
N THR A 227 -10.37 -1.59 -17.21
CA THR A 227 -10.45 -2.49 -18.37
C THR A 227 -9.13 -3.28 -18.56
N PRO A 228 -9.14 -4.43 -19.26
CA PRO A 228 -7.91 -5.14 -19.63
C PRO A 228 -6.91 -4.24 -20.38
N THR A 229 -7.40 -3.42 -21.30
CA THR A 229 -6.58 -2.47 -22.08
C THR A 229 -5.92 -1.41 -21.18
N GLU A 230 -6.66 -0.88 -20.21
CA GLU A 230 -6.08 0.05 -19.21
C GLU A 230 -5.06 -0.62 -18.31
N TYR A 231 -5.32 -1.86 -17.92
CA TYR A 231 -4.40 -2.67 -17.13
C TYR A 231 -3.09 -2.92 -17.88
N SER A 232 -3.16 -3.40 -19.13
CA SER A 232 -1.99 -3.56 -20.01
C SER A 232 -1.21 -2.26 -20.18
N ARG A 233 -1.91 -1.14 -20.37
CA ARG A 233 -1.27 0.18 -20.45
C ARG A 233 -0.50 0.54 -19.17
N ARG A 234 -1.06 0.25 -18.00
CA ARG A 234 -0.38 0.47 -16.72
C ARG A 234 0.87 -0.39 -16.59
N LEU A 235 0.83 -1.66 -17.01
CA LEU A 235 2.00 -2.54 -17.04
C LEU A 235 3.11 -1.96 -17.92
N ARG A 236 2.78 -1.51 -19.14
CA ARG A 236 3.75 -0.90 -20.06
C ARG A 236 4.38 0.37 -19.50
N ILE A 237 3.60 1.22 -18.87
CA ILE A 237 4.09 2.45 -18.21
C ILE A 237 5.00 2.10 -17.03
N ALA A 238 4.65 1.11 -16.21
CA ALA A 238 5.48 0.66 -15.09
C ALA A 238 6.82 0.07 -15.57
N ARG A 239 6.79 -0.75 -16.64
CA ARG A 239 8.03 -1.27 -17.28
C ARG A 239 8.91 -0.14 -17.79
N ALA A 240 8.33 0.83 -18.52
CA ALA A 240 9.07 1.99 -19.02
C ALA A 240 9.73 2.79 -17.88
N ALA A 241 9.05 2.96 -16.74
CA ALA A 241 9.63 3.58 -15.57
C ALA A 241 10.84 2.79 -15.03
N GLY A 242 10.76 1.46 -15.01
CA GLY A 242 11.89 0.59 -14.68
C GLY A 242 13.08 0.76 -15.62
N MET A 243 12.83 0.82 -16.94
CA MET A 243 13.89 1.03 -17.95
C MET A 243 14.52 2.44 -17.86
N LEU A 244 13.71 3.47 -17.56
CA LEU A 244 14.23 4.82 -17.33
C LEU A 244 15.20 4.86 -16.15
N ARG A 245 14.93 4.10 -15.08
CA ARG A 245 15.82 4.00 -13.92
C ARG A 245 17.17 3.36 -14.24
N GLN A 246 17.19 2.42 -15.16
CA GLN A 246 18.42 1.77 -15.60
C GLN A 246 19.32 2.70 -16.42
N GLY A 247 18.79 3.82 -16.93
CA GLY A 247 19.52 4.90 -17.58
C GLY A 247 20.16 4.57 -18.95
N ARG A 248 20.04 3.32 -19.43
CA ARG A 248 20.82 2.81 -20.58
C ARG A 248 20.20 3.07 -21.96
N ALA A 249 18.90 3.26 -22.03
CA ALA A 249 18.18 3.41 -23.29
C ALA A 249 17.64 4.84 -23.50
N THR A 250 17.48 5.26 -24.76
CA THR A 250 16.84 6.53 -25.06
C THR A 250 15.34 6.48 -24.74
N VAL A 251 14.70 7.64 -24.55
CA VAL A 251 13.24 7.70 -24.32
C VAL A 251 12.46 7.14 -25.49
N ALA A 252 12.95 7.33 -26.72
CA ALA A 252 12.35 6.78 -27.93
C ALA A 252 12.45 5.26 -27.96
N THR A 253 13.61 4.70 -27.66
CA THR A 253 13.82 3.24 -27.57
C THR A 253 12.90 2.62 -26.51
N ILE A 254 12.83 3.23 -25.32
CA ILE A 254 11.95 2.76 -24.24
C ILE A 254 10.47 2.77 -24.68
N ALA A 255 10.04 3.81 -25.40
CA ALA A 255 8.69 3.89 -25.92
C ALA A 255 8.39 2.71 -26.86
N THR A 256 9.29 2.42 -27.79
CA THR A 256 9.15 1.30 -28.73
C THR A 256 9.17 -0.05 -28.01
N ASP A 257 10.14 -0.28 -27.13
CA ASP A 257 10.31 -1.55 -26.39
C ASP A 257 9.17 -1.84 -25.42
N CYS A 258 8.43 -0.79 -25.02
CA CYS A 258 7.22 -0.92 -24.19
C CYS A 258 5.92 -0.89 -25.02
N GLY A 259 6.00 -1.02 -26.34
CA GLY A 259 4.82 -1.14 -27.23
C GLY A 259 3.97 0.12 -27.36
N PHE A 260 4.57 1.31 -27.20
CA PHE A 260 3.89 2.56 -27.51
C PHE A 260 4.06 2.88 -29.01
N ALA A 261 3.01 3.47 -29.58
CA ALA A 261 3.01 3.80 -31.01
C ALA A 261 4.14 4.79 -31.38
N ASP A 262 4.43 5.73 -30.49
CA ASP A 262 5.49 6.71 -30.64
C ASP A 262 5.91 7.31 -29.28
N GLN A 263 7.00 8.07 -29.27
CA GLN A 263 7.50 8.73 -28.08
C GLN A 263 6.52 9.78 -27.52
N ALA A 264 5.75 10.47 -28.37
CA ALA A 264 4.81 11.48 -27.92
C ALA A 264 3.59 10.84 -27.23
N HIS A 265 3.12 9.71 -27.73
CA HIS A 265 2.08 8.91 -27.09
C HIS A 265 2.55 8.39 -25.72
N PHE A 266 3.76 7.81 -25.66
CA PHE A 266 4.38 7.39 -24.40
C PHE A 266 4.49 8.57 -23.42
N HIS A 267 5.03 9.70 -23.85
CA HIS A 267 5.22 10.88 -23.01
C HIS A 267 3.91 11.35 -22.37
N ARG A 268 2.83 11.49 -23.16
CA ARG A 268 1.52 11.92 -22.63
C ARG A 268 1.00 10.96 -21.56
N LEU A 269 1.10 9.65 -21.78
CA LEU A 269 0.64 8.65 -20.83
C LEU A 269 1.52 8.59 -19.59
N PHE A 270 2.83 8.73 -19.74
CA PHE A 270 3.78 8.75 -18.64
C PHE A 270 3.57 9.96 -17.73
N VAL A 271 3.42 11.16 -18.30
CA VAL A 271 3.11 12.38 -17.55
C VAL A 271 1.78 12.24 -16.79
N ARG A 272 0.78 11.64 -17.43
CA ARG A 272 -0.51 11.37 -16.76
C ARG A 272 -0.35 10.44 -15.56
N ALA A 273 0.53 9.44 -15.64
CA ALA A 273 0.74 8.43 -14.59
C ALA A 273 1.65 8.95 -13.47
N TYR A 274 2.76 9.60 -13.82
CA TYR A 274 3.81 9.99 -12.86
C TYR A 274 3.85 11.50 -12.56
N ARG A 275 3.00 12.31 -13.20
CA ARG A 275 2.93 13.76 -13.04
C ARG A 275 4.23 14.51 -13.40
N MET A 276 5.13 13.85 -14.11
CA MET A 276 6.38 14.44 -14.59
C MET A 276 6.82 13.82 -15.92
N PRO A 277 7.63 14.51 -16.74
CA PRO A 277 8.17 13.97 -17.98
C PRO A 277 9.11 12.79 -17.77
N PRO A 278 9.22 11.84 -18.71
CA PRO A 278 10.16 10.71 -18.62
C PRO A 278 11.62 11.13 -18.39
N THR A 279 12.05 12.23 -19.02
CA THR A 279 13.40 12.77 -18.85
C THR A 279 13.64 13.29 -17.45
N ALA A 280 12.70 14.04 -16.87
CA ALA A 280 12.77 14.51 -15.50
C ALA A 280 12.74 13.32 -14.53
N PHE A 281 11.89 12.32 -14.77
CA PHE A 281 11.85 11.10 -13.96
C PHE A 281 13.20 10.37 -13.91
N ARG A 282 13.91 10.31 -15.04
CA ARG A 282 15.28 9.76 -15.10
C ARG A 282 16.27 10.56 -14.27
N SER A 283 16.14 11.89 -14.25
CA SER A 283 17.09 12.77 -13.54
C SER A 283 16.86 12.84 -12.02
N THR A 284 15.75 12.29 -11.51
CA THR A 284 15.46 12.23 -10.08
C THR A 284 16.05 11.00 -9.38
N LEU A 285 16.84 10.22 -10.10
CA LEU A 285 17.46 8.97 -9.66
C LEU A 285 18.96 9.08 -9.54
#